data_5ee7db4074f07b2430cd624ad482c262
#
_entry.id   5ee7db4074f07b2430cd624ad482c262
#
_cell.length_a   1.000
_cell.length_b   1.000
_cell.length_c   1.000
_cell.angle_alpha   90.00
_cell.angle_beta   90.00
_cell.angle_gamma   90.00
#
_symmetry.space_group_name_H-M   'P 1'
#
loop_
_entity.id
_entity.type
_entity.pdbx_description
1 polymer ?
#
loop_
_entity_poly.entity_id
_entity_poly.type
_entity_poly.pdbx_seq_one_letter_code
_entity_poly.pdbx_strand_id
1 'polypeptide(L)'
;GKKFKVIGAVTQLGILGCDTNQWNDKVITKNPFFCPDKSMIKLWEKYLLNIRKSGSSCGAVIEVRARGIPTGLGAPIYSKLDMDIASAMMSINAVKGVNIGSGMNSAQLSGEQNSDEIFQKGKKLKFNSNNAGGILGGISSGQEIIASFAVKPTSSILTTRKTINKFG
;
A
#
# COMPACT_ATOMS: atom_id res chain seq x y z
N GLY A 1 9.96 -1.29 25.93
CA GLY A 1 9.35 -0.44 24.91
C GLY A 1 8.17 -1.13 24.26
N LYS A 2 7.11 -0.41 23.87
CA LYS A 2 6.00 -0.99 23.11
C LYS A 2 6.53 -1.54 21.78
N LYS A 3 6.34 -2.83 21.53
CA LYS A 3 6.69 -3.44 20.24
C LYS A 3 5.63 -3.03 19.22
N PHE A 4 5.98 -2.27 18.20
CA PHE A 4 5.15 -2.09 17.03
C PHE A 4 5.46 -3.18 16.00
N LYS A 5 4.51 -3.47 15.13
CA LYS A 5 4.61 -4.49 14.11
C LYS A 5 4.39 -3.86 12.73
N VAL A 6 5.33 -4.07 11.81
CA VAL A 6 5.20 -3.63 10.41
C VAL A 6 5.10 -4.87 9.54
N ILE A 7 4.11 -4.88 8.64
CA ILE A 7 3.88 -5.97 7.68
C ILE A 7 3.63 -5.36 6.32
N GLY A 8 4.30 -5.87 5.30
CA GLY A 8 4.03 -5.58 3.90
C GLY A 8 3.38 -6.78 3.19
N ALA A 9 2.51 -6.50 2.25
CA ALA A 9 1.89 -7.50 1.38
C ALA A 9 1.65 -6.93 -0.02
N VAL A 10 1.65 -7.80 -1.02
CA VAL A 10 1.22 -7.44 -2.37
C VAL A 10 -0.30 -7.46 -2.39
N THR A 11 -0.92 -6.34 -2.73
CA THR A 11 -2.38 -6.19 -2.76
C THR A 11 -2.93 -6.14 -4.18
N GLN A 12 -2.06 -5.96 -5.18
CA GLN A 12 -2.45 -6.00 -6.58
C GLN A 12 -1.30 -6.49 -7.47
N LEU A 13 -1.61 -7.35 -8.43
CA LEU A 13 -0.72 -7.73 -9.53
C LEU A 13 -1.37 -7.36 -10.86
N GLY A 14 -0.76 -6.43 -11.60
CA GLY A 14 -1.32 -5.89 -12.83
C GLY A 14 -2.73 -5.34 -12.60
N ILE A 15 -3.72 -5.95 -13.24
CA ILE A 15 -5.13 -5.54 -13.14
C ILE A 15 -5.91 -6.25 -12.02
N LEU A 16 -5.30 -7.22 -11.33
CA LEU A 16 -5.97 -8.05 -10.33
C LEU A 16 -5.62 -7.59 -8.91
N GLY A 17 -6.50 -6.80 -8.30
CA GLY A 17 -6.44 -6.43 -6.88
C GLY A 17 -7.05 -7.51 -5.98
N CYS A 18 -6.55 -7.62 -4.75
CA CYS A 18 -7.18 -8.42 -3.70
C CYS A 18 -8.15 -7.57 -2.86
N ASP A 19 -9.04 -8.23 -2.13
CA ASP A 19 -9.87 -7.57 -1.13
C ASP A 19 -9.06 -7.37 0.16
N THR A 20 -8.68 -6.13 0.45
CA THR A 20 -7.91 -5.79 1.65
C THR A 20 -8.70 -5.96 2.95
N ASN A 21 -10.03 -6.15 2.89
CA ASN A 21 -10.84 -6.56 4.04
C ASN A 21 -10.59 -8.03 4.43
N GLN A 22 -10.11 -8.85 3.48
CA GLN A 22 -9.70 -10.23 3.71
C GLN A 22 -8.24 -10.37 4.17
N TRP A 23 -7.62 -9.26 4.59
CA TRP A 23 -6.23 -9.25 5.01
C TRP A 23 -5.94 -10.23 6.15
N ASN A 24 -5.03 -11.16 5.91
CA ASN A 24 -4.62 -12.16 6.89
C ASN A 24 -3.10 -12.27 6.94
N ASP A 25 -2.50 -11.76 8.02
CA ASP A 25 -1.05 -11.80 8.26
C ASP A 25 -0.45 -13.21 8.11
N LYS A 26 -1.21 -14.25 8.54
CA LYS A 26 -0.73 -15.64 8.53
C LYS A 26 -0.66 -16.24 7.12
N VAL A 27 -1.33 -15.62 6.16
CA VAL A 27 -1.37 -16.09 4.76
C VAL A 27 -0.20 -15.49 3.96
N ILE A 28 0.21 -14.27 4.26
CA ILE A 28 1.19 -13.48 3.50
C ILE A 28 2.47 -14.28 3.22
N THR A 29 3.08 -14.84 4.26
CA THR A 29 4.34 -15.57 4.14
C THR A 29 4.19 -17.03 3.69
N LYS A 30 2.94 -17.50 3.50
CA LYS A 30 2.64 -18.89 3.13
C LYS A 30 2.33 -19.08 1.65
N ASN A 31 2.49 -18.03 0.85
CA ASN A 31 2.31 -18.10 -0.60
C ASN A 31 3.42 -17.31 -1.32
N PRO A 32 3.74 -17.68 -2.58
CA PRO A 32 4.87 -17.10 -3.30
C PRO A 32 4.66 -15.64 -3.72
N PHE A 33 3.44 -15.11 -3.60
CA PHE A 33 3.11 -13.76 -4.01
C PHE A 33 3.04 -12.77 -2.85
N PHE A 34 3.23 -13.23 -1.61
CA PHE A 34 3.00 -12.43 -0.40
C PHE A 34 1.60 -11.78 -0.38
N CYS A 35 0.61 -12.47 -0.95
CA CYS A 35 -0.78 -12.03 -1.00
C CYS A 35 -1.45 -12.20 0.38
N PRO A 36 -2.16 -11.20 0.91
CA PRO A 36 -2.85 -11.31 2.19
C PRO A 36 -4.20 -12.02 2.09
N ASP A 37 -4.72 -12.16 0.87
CA ASP A 37 -6.01 -12.77 0.54
C ASP A 37 -5.82 -14.14 -0.13
N LYS A 38 -6.19 -15.21 0.58
CA LYS A 38 -6.04 -16.57 0.10
C LYS A 38 -6.83 -16.85 -1.19
N SER A 39 -7.94 -16.18 -1.39
CA SER A 39 -8.83 -16.40 -2.55
C SER A 39 -8.16 -16.00 -3.87
N MET A 40 -7.25 -15.01 -3.83
CA MET A 40 -6.60 -14.45 -5.02
C MET A 40 -5.40 -15.28 -5.51
N ILE A 41 -4.82 -16.16 -4.68
CA ILE A 41 -3.56 -16.84 -4.98
C ILE A 41 -3.60 -17.59 -6.31
N LYS A 42 -4.65 -18.40 -6.54
CA LYS A 42 -4.80 -19.17 -7.80
C LYS A 42 -5.03 -18.28 -9.02
N LEU A 43 -5.76 -17.18 -8.85
CA LEU A 43 -6.01 -16.21 -9.93
C LEU A 43 -4.73 -15.50 -10.33
N TRP A 44 -3.92 -15.08 -9.36
CA TRP A 44 -2.63 -14.44 -9.60
C TRP A 44 -1.62 -15.39 -10.24
N GLU A 45 -1.58 -16.64 -9.81
CA GLU A 45 -0.75 -17.66 -10.44
C GLU A 45 -1.08 -17.81 -11.92
N LYS A 46 -2.36 -17.99 -12.26
CA LYS A 46 -2.82 -18.07 -13.64
C LYS A 46 -2.50 -16.82 -14.45
N TYR A 47 -2.73 -15.65 -13.86
CA TYR A 47 -2.44 -14.36 -14.49
C TYR A 47 -0.94 -14.21 -14.82
N LEU A 48 -0.07 -14.48 -13.85
CA LEU A 48 1.38 -14.37 -14.04
C LEU A 48 1.92 -15.40 -15.04
N LEU A 49 1.35 -16.62 -15.08
CA LEU A 49 1.70 -17.60 -16.12
C LEU A 49 1.34 -17.09 -17.52
N ASN A 50 0.21 -16.41 -17.69
CA ASN A 50 -0.16 -15.80 -18.97
C ASN A 50 0.77 -14.64 -19.36
N ILE A 51 1.08 -13.76 -18.41
CA ILE A 51 2.05 -12.66 -18.61
C ILE A 51 3.41 -13.21 -19.04
N ARG A 52 3.90 -14.26 -18.36
CA ARG A 52 5.16 -14.92 -18.71
C ARG A 52 5.12 -15.54 -20.13
N LYS A 53 4.04 -16.23 -20.48
CA LYS A 53 3.86 -16.82 -21.82
C LYS A 53 3.85 -15.77 -22.92
N SER A 54 3.31 -14.59 -22.67
CA SER A 54 3.33 -13.47 -23.64
C SER A 54 4.68 -12.74 -23.69
N GLY A 55 5.69 -13.15 -22.92
CA GLY A 55 6.98 -12.48 -22.85
C GLY A 55 6.93 -11.07 -22.27
N SER A 56 5.87 -10.76 -21.48
CA SER A 56 5.61 -9.45 -20.90
C SER A 56 5.91 -9.42 -19.40
N SER A 57 5.62 -8.31 -18.75
CA SER A 57 5.71 -8.08 -17.31
C SER A 57 4.48 -7.33 -16.82
N CYS A 58 4.22 -7.35 -15.53
CA CYS A 58 3.18 -6.55 -14.90
C CYS A 58 3.73 -5.76 -13.71
N GLY A 59 3.04 -4.68 -13.37
CA GLY A 59 3.27 -3.92 -12.15
C GLY A 59 2.57 -4.54 -10.95
N ALA A 60 2.81 -3.96 -9.79
CA ALA A 60 2.20 -4.39 -8.54
C ALA A 60 1.87 -3.20 -7.64
N VAL A 61 0.94 -3.38 -6.72
CA VAL A 61 0.75 -2.51 -5.56
C VAL A 61 1.12 -3.29 -4.31
N ILE A 62 1.95 -2.68 -3.48
CA ILE A 62 2.32 -3.21 -2.17
C ILE A 62 1.68 -2.31 -1.11
N GLU A 63 1.01 -2.90 -0.14
CA GLU A 63 0.49 -2.20 1.03
C GLU A 63 1.30 -2.58 2.26
N VAL A 64 1.63 -1.57 3.07
CA VAL A 64 2.35 -1.71 4.33
C VAL A 64 1.44 -1.25 5.46
N ARG A 65 1.30 -2.09 6.48
CA ARG A 65 0.54 -1.80 7.70
C ARG A 65 1.46 -1.79 8.90
N ALA A 66 1.43 -0.68 9.67
CA ALA A 66 2.16 -0.58 10.92
C ALA A 66 1.19 -0.47 12.10
N ARG A 67 1.25 -1.44 13.03
CA ARG A 67 0.36 -1.58 14.18
C ARG A 67 1.08 -1.31 15.49
N GLY A 68 0.33 -0.78 16.46
CA GLY A 68 0.87 -0.46 17.78
C GLY A 68 1.70 0.82 17.82
N ILE A 69 1.60 1.63 16.79
CA ILE A 69 2.26 2.94 16.69
C ILE A 69 1.65 3.87 17.74
N PRO A 70 2.46 4.53 18.58
CA PRO A 70 1.95 5.51 19.53
C PRO A 70 1.43 6.75 18.81
N THR A 71 0.48 7.44 19.43
CA THR A 71 0.06 8.79 19.01
C THR A 71 1.21 9.77 19.19
N GLY A 72 1.35 10.74 18.26
CA GLY A 72 2.27 11.87 18.41
C GLY A 72 3.62 11.72 17.71
N LEU A 73 3.81 10.72 16.84
CA LEU A 73 5.01 10.64 15.98
C LEU A 73 4.84 11.51 14.75
N GLY A 74 5.91 12.19 14.35
CA GLY A 74 5.94 13.12 13.24
C GLY A 74 5.86 14.58 13.71
N ALA A 75 5.64 15.49 12.77
CA ALA A 75 5.53 16.92 13.04
C ALA A 75 4.52 17.57 12.08
N PRO A 76 3.91 18.73 12.44
CA PRO A 76 2.80 19.27 11.66
C PRO A 76 3.24 20.01 10.36
N ILE A 77 4.47 20.47 10.26
CA ILE A 77 4.94 21.29 9.13
C ILE A 77 6.16 20.66 8.45
N TYR A 78 7.26 20.48 9.17
CA TYR A 78 8.47 19.83 8.67
C TYR A 78 8.54 18.42 9.26
N SER A 79 9.05 17.46 8.48
CA SER A 79 9.10 16.04 8.89
C SER A 79 7.72 15.48 9.27
N LYS A 80 6.71 15.80 8.48
CA LYS A 80 5.40 15.14 8.59
C LYS A 80 5.59 13.65 8.36
N LEU A 81 4.93 12.83 9.18
CA LEU A 81 5.09 11.38 9.12
C LEU A 81 4.68 10.79 7.77
N ASP A 82 3.62 11.30 7.15
CA ASP A 82 3.20 10.93 5.80
C ASP A 82 4.24 11.31 4.73
N MET A 83 4.87 12.47 4.85
CA MET A 83 5.94 12.92 3.98
C MET A 83 7.17 11.99 4.09
N ASP A 84 7.61 11.68 5.30
CA ASP A 84 8.78 10.84 5.53
C ASP A 84 8.55 9.41 5.03
N ILE A 85 7.35 8.85 5.27
CA ILE A 85 6.94 7.53 4.74
C ILE A 85 6.92 7.55 3.21
N ALA A 86 6.29 8.58 2.61
CA ALA A 86 6.21 8.69 1.16
C ALA A 86 7.61 8.84 0.53
N SER A 87 8.48 9.64 1.12
CA SER A 87 9.88 9.81 0.69
C SER A 87 10.65 8.48 0.74
N ALA A 88 10.54 7.75 1.86
CA ALA A 88 11.18 6.45 2.02
C ALA A 88 10.67 5.43 0.98
N MET A 89 9.36 5.37 0.74
CA MET A 89 8.79 4.47 -0.26
C MET A 89 9.17 4.88 -1.69
N MET A 90 9.17 6.17 -2.01
CA MET A 90 9.61 6.66 -3.33
C MET A 90 11.08 6.43 -3.61
N SER A 91 11.93 6.25 -2.59
CA SER A 91 13.35 5.90 -2.77
C SER A 91 13.56 4.47 -3.26
N ILE A 92 12.54 3.61 -3.17
CA ILE A 92 12.59 2.23 -3.66
C ILE A 92 12.55 2.25 -5.20
N ASN A 93 13.49 1.53 -5.83
CA ASN A 93 13.57 1.44 -7.29
C ASN A 93 12.24 0.97 -7.89
N ALA A 94 11.85 1.57 -9.02
CA ALA A 94 10.63 1.30 -9.78
C ALA A 94 9.31 1.72 -9.10
N VAL A 95 9.32 2.28 -7.92
CA VAL A 95 8.13 2.91 -7.32
C VAL A 95 7.77 4.17 -8.11
N LYS A 96 6.48 4.35 -8.39
CA LYS A 96 5.94 5.45 -9.20
C LYS A 96 4.77 6.20 -8.56
N GLY A 97 4.31 5.75 -7.43
CA GLY A 97 3.26 6.43 -6.66
C GLY A 97 3.17 5.86 -5.26
N VAL A 98 2.80 6.71 -4.31
CA VAL A 98 2.59 6.36 -2.91
C VAL A 98 1.22 6.90 -2.49
N ASN A 99 0.48 6.12 -1.72
CA ASN A 99 -0.75 6.52 -1.06
C ASN A 99 -0.62 6.34 0.45
N ILE A 100 -1.22 7.24 1.21
CA ILE A 100 -1.41 7.13 2.65
C ILE A 100 -2.93 7.02 2.91
N GLY A 101 -3.35 6.00 3.65
CA GLY A 101 -4.77 5.73 3.87
C GLY A 101 -5.54 5.54 2.58
N SER A 102 -6.64 6.26 2.39
CA SER A 102 -7.47 6.24 1.17
C SER A 102 -6.74 6.80 -0.07
N GLY A 103 -5.61 7.50 0.12
CA GLY A 103 -4.76 7.99 -0.97
C GLY A 103 -5.53 8.79 -2.01
N MET A 104 -5.37 8.44 -3.30
CA MET A 104 -6.05 9.12 -4.40
C MET A 104 -7.58 9.00 -4.35
N ASN A 105 -8.13 7.97 -3.71
CA ASN A 105 -9.58 7.82 -3.56
C ASN A 105 -10.19 8.92 -2.69
N SER A 106 -9.42 9.56 -1.81
CA SER A 106 -9.89 10.68 -0.97
C SER A 106 -10.48 11.81 -1.80
N ALA A 107 -10.00 12.02 -3.03
CA ALA A 107 -10.49 13.06 -3.94
C ALA A 107 -11.95 12.83 -4.41
N GLN A 108 -12.47 11.61 -4.24
CA GLN A 108 -13.83 11.23 -4.63
C GLN A 108 -14.81 11.22 -3.46
N LEU A 109 -14.31 11.40 -2.23
CA LEU A 109 -15.11 11.36 -1.01
C LEU A 109 -15.61 12.77 -0.65
N SER A 110 -16.81 12.85 -0.09
CA SER A 110 -17.25 14.07 0.61
C SER A 110 -16.49 14.22 1.93
N GLY A 111 -16.56 15.42 2.56
CA GLY A 111 -15.92 15.66 3.84
C GLY A 111 -16.39 14.69 4.92
N GLU A 112 -17.68 14.39 4.95
CA GLU A 112 -18.29 13.44 5.90
C GLU A 112 -17.82 12.01 5.65
N GLN A 113 -17.73 11.59 4.38
CA GLN A 113 -17.27 10.25 4.02
C GLN A 113 -15.77 10.04 4.32
N ASN A 114 -14.97 11.10 4.15
CA ASN A 114 -13.53 11.05 4.42
C ASN A 114 -13.20 11.19 5.92
N SER A 115 -14.14 11.68 6.72
CA SER A 115 -13.91 11.90 8.16
C SER A 115 -13.77 10.56 8.91
N ASP A 116 -12.69 10.43 9.68
CA ASP A 116 -12.49 9.32 10.60
C ASP A 116 -13.10 9.67 11.96
N GLU A 117 -14.40 9.41 12.10
CA GLU A 117 -15.13 9.72 13.34
C GLU A 117 -14.54 8.99 14.54
N ILE A 118 -14.43 9.71 15.66
CA ILE A 118 -13.88 9.22 16.90
C ILE A 118 -15.01 9.04 17.91
N PHE A 119 -15.06 7.90 18.57
CA PHE A 119 -16.00 7.63 19.66
C PHE A 119 -15.32 6.96 20.84
N GLN A 120 -15.92 7.07 22.01
CA GLN A 120 -15.43 6.45 23.23
C GLN A 120 -16.16 5.13 23.49
N LYS A 121 -15.40 4.04 23.68
CA LYS A 121 -15.93 2.75 24.15
C LYS A 121 -15.23 2.35 25.47
N GLY A 122 -15.92 2.56 26.57
CA GLY A 122 -15.34 2.46 27.91
C GLY A 122 -14.25 3.52 28.12
N LYS A 123 -13.04 3.11 28.50
CA LYS A 123 -11.87 4.01 28.65
C LYS A 123 -11.02 4.16 27.39
N LYS A 124 -11.45 3.58 26.25
CA LYS A 124 -10.66 3.57 25.01
C LYS A 124 -11.34 4.42 23.94
N LEU A 125 -10.54 5.22 23.24
CA LEU A 125 -10.95 5.85 22.00
C LEU A 125 -10.95 4.82 20.88
N LYS A 126 -11.94 4.92 20.00
CA LYS A 126 -12.14 4.09 18.81
C LYS A 126 -12.42 4.98 17.63
N PHE A 127 -12.13 4.51 16.45
CA PHE A 127 -12.42 5.16 15.17
C PHE A 127 -13.36 4.28 14.35
N ASN A 128 -14.29 4.90 13.62
CA ASN A 128 -15.21 4.20 12.73
C ASN A 128 -14.54 3.79 11.41
N SER A 129 -13.54 4.56 10.99
CA SER A 129 -12.79 4.37 9.74
C SER A 129 -11.31 4.71 9.93
N ASN A 130 -10.53 4.56 8.89
CA ASN A 130 -9.11 4.93 8.87
C ASN A 130 -8.73 5.48 7.48
N ASN A 131 -9.51 6.42 6.97
CA ASN A 131 -9.30 7.05 5.67
C ASN A 131 -7.98 7.83 5.64
N ALA A 132 -7.63 8.47 6.76
CA ALA A 132 -6.35 9.18 6.91
C ALA A 132 -5.12 8.25 7.02
N GLY A 133 -5.34 6.92 7.09
CA GLY A 133 -4.25 5.95 7.19
C GLY A 133 -3.40 6.07 8.44
N GLY A 134 -4.03 6.45 9.58
CA GLY A 134 -3.36 6.57 10.88
C GLY A 134 -2.54 7.84 11.08
N ILE A 135 -2.61 8.80 10.15
CA ILE A 135 -1.83 10.05 10.18
C ILE A 135 -2.77 11.24 9.95
N LEU A 136 -2.83 12.16 10.90
CA LEU A 136 -3.61 13.38 10.86
C LEU A 136 -2.70 14.59 11.08
N GLY A 137 -2.72 15.56 10.17
CA GLY A 137 -1.87 16.74 10.25
C GLY A 137 -0.37 16.44 10.27
N GLY A 138 0.06 15.33 9.68
CA GLY A 138 1.46 14.88 9.67
C GLY A 138 1.88 14.13 10.94
N ILE A 139 0.94 13.78 11.82
CA ILE A 139 1.21 13.17 13.14
C ILE A 139 0.40 11.88 13.28
N SER A 140 1.01 10.82 13.84
CA SER A 140 0.32 9.56 14.07
C SER A 140 -0.84 9.71 15.06
N SER A 141 -2.01 9.18 14.69
CA SER A 141 -3.24 9.21 15.49
C SER A 141 -3.34 8.09 16.53
N GLY A 142 -2.45 7.09 16.45
CA GLY A 142 -2.54 5.86 17.25
C GLY A 142 -3.34 4.75 16.56
N GLN A 143 -3.97 5.03 15.41
CA GLN A 143 -4.54 4.00 14.54
C GLN A 143 -3.42 3.23 13.82
N GLU A 144 -3.80 2.15 13.12
CA GLU A 144 -2.89 1.47 12.20
C GLU A 144 -2.45 2.44 11.10
N ILE A 145 -1.14 2.55 10.87
CA ILE A 145 -0.65 3.29 9.72
C ILE A 145 -0.78 2.39 8.50
N ILE A 146 -1.44 2.91 7.46
CA ILE A 146 -1.66 2.23 6.19
C ILE A 146 -1.05 3.09 5.09
N ALA A 147 -0.06 2.54 4.40
CA ALA A 147 0.54 3.16 3.24
C ALA A 147 0.68 2.14 2.13
N SER A 148 0.51 2.55 0.89
CA SER A 148 0.71 1.68 -0.27
C SER A 148 1.52 2.38 -1.35
N PHE A 149 2.17 1.58 -2.19
CA PHE A 149 2.95 2.11 -3.29
C PHE A 149 2.86 1.24 -4.54
N ALA A 150 2.88 1.90 -5.69
CA ALA A 150 2.83 1.25 -7.00
C ALA A 150 4.23 1.04 -7.57
N VAL A 151 4.52 -0.19 -7.96
CA VAL A 151 5.74 -0.59 -8.64
C VAL A 151 5.44 -0.78 -10.13
N LYS A 152 6.17 -0.06 -10.99
CA LYS A 152 5.99 -0.20 -12.44
C LYS A 152 6.45 -1.58 -12.93
N PRO A 153 5.89 -2.08 -14.05
CA PRO A 153 6.41 -3.28 -14.72
C PRO A 153 7.88 -3.11 -15.09
N THR A 154 8.64 -4.21 -15.10
CA THR A 154 9.99 -4.16 -15.68
C THR A 154 9.92 -3.86 -17.18
N SER A 155 10.84 -3.03 -17.67
CA SER A 155 10.95 -2.71 -19.10
C SER A 155 11.71 -3.77 -19.90
N SER A 156 12.49 -4.63 -19.24
CA SER A 156 13.23 -5.73 -19.87
C SER A 156 12.28 -6.90 -20.16
N ILE A 157 11.64 -6.87 -21.32
CA ILE A 157 10.67 -7.86 -21.79
C ILE A 157 11.11 -8.45 -23.12
N LEU A 158 10.57 -9.63 -23.48
CA LEU A 158 10.91 -10.32 -24.72
C LEU A 158 10.25 -9.69 -25.96
N THR A 159 9.21 -8.87 -25.77
CA THR A 159 8.51 -8.18 -26.85
C THR A 159 9.35 -7.01 -27.37
N THR A 160 9.61 -6.98 -28.67
CA THR A 160 10.34 -5.90 -29.33
C THR A 160 9.69 -4.54 -29.12
N ARG A 161 10.49 -3.52 -28.80
CA ARG A 161 10.06 -2.14 -28.60
C ARG A 161 10.86 -1.20 -29.51
N LYS A 162 10.21 -0.15 -29.96
CA LYS A 162 10.89 0.92 -30.70
C LYS A 162 11.84 1.65 -29.75
N THR A 163 13.05 1.87 -30.22
CA THR A 163 14.09 2.62 -29.53
C THR A 163 15.00 3.26 -30.58
N ILE A 164 15.88 4.12 -30.15
CA ILE A 164 16.91 4.73 -30.95
C ILE A 164 18.28 4.20 -30.57
N ASN A 165 19.20 4.18 -31.53
CA ASN A 165 20.61 3.94 -31.27
C ASN A 165 21.34 5.27 -30.95
N LYS A 166 22.66 5.23 -30.77
CA LYS A 166 23.48 6.44 -30.50
C LYS A 166 23.51 7.50 -31.63
N PHE A 167 22.93 7.21 -32.77
CA PHE A 167 22.90 8.14 -33.92
C PHE A 167 21.46 8.65 -34.21
N GLY A 168 20.44 8.21 -33.46
CA GLY A 168 19.04 8.57 -33.66
C GLY A 168 18.17 7.48 -34.23
#